data_d2e61ee9a88d5e837212a5c2d57814fa
#
_entry.id   d2e61ee9a88d5e837212a5c2d57814fa
#
_cell.length_a   1.000
_cell.length_b   1.000
_cell.length_c   1.000
_cell.angle_alpha   90.00
_cell.angle_beta   90.00
_cell.angle_gamma   90.00
#
_symmetry.space_group_name_H-M   'P 1'
#
loop_
_entity.id
_entity.type
_entity.pdbx_description
1 polymer ?
#
loop_
_entity_poly.entity_id
_entity_poly.type
_entity_poly.pdbx_seq_one_letter_code
_entity_poly.pdbx_strand_id
1 'polypeptide(L)'
;MRTLRQMIEKVAPTDATILIAGENGTGKDMLAREIHALSARRDESLVSVDMGALTETLFESELFGHVKGAFTDARSDRAGKFEVASGGTLFLDEIGNLPYHLQSKLLSVIQSRTVTRVGSNTPVPVDIRLICATNRNLPEMVASGSFREDLFYRINTIHVTLPPLRDHPEDILPLAERFLSQYAARYGKNITAIDRIAAEKLGAYPWYGNIRELQHAVEKAVILCEGERLQAADFVLAQRDETVMPGGVTTLEEMESSLIRRAMDQHKGNLSQVAVQLGITRQTLYNKIKKYNL
;
A
#
# COMPACT_ATOMS: atom_id res chain seq x y z
N MET A 1 8.16 8.76 14.41
CA MET A 1 8.35 7.34 14.84
C MET A 1 8.29 7.08 16.34
N ARG A 2 8.93 7.85 17.26
CA ARG A 2 8.90 7.57 18.74
C ARG A 2 7.48 7.52 19.34
N THR A 3 6.63 8.48 19.02
CA THR A 3 5.23 8.55 19.49
C THR A 3 4.41 7.33 19.02
N LEU A 4 4.60 6.92 17.77
CA LEU A 4 3.96 5.73 17.22
C LEU A 4 4.35 4.47 17.99
N ARG A 5 5.65 4.28 18.25
CA ARG A 5 6.17 3.14 19.02
C ARG A 5 5.58 3.08 20.42
N GLN A 6 5.56 4.21 21.14
CA GLN A 6 4.94 4.30 22.48
C GLN A 6 3.44 3.96 22.46
N MET A 7 2.73 4.36 21.41
CA MET A 7 1.32 4.01 21.22
C MET A 7 1.16 2.50 21.02
N ILE A 8 1.99 1.90 20.15
CA ILE A 8 1.96 0.46 19.87
C ILE A 8 2.27 -0.35 21.14
N GLU A 9 3.29 0.01 21.92
CA GLU A 9 3.64 -0.65 23.18
C GLU A 9 2.47 -0.65 24.19
N LYS A 10 1.63 0.40 24.19
CA LYS A 10 0.43 0.49 25.06
C LYS A 10 -0.74 -0.34 24.54
N VAL A 11 -0.94 -0.38 23.23
CA VAL A 11 -2.11 -1.00 22.59
C VAL A 11 -1.88 -2.48 22.29
N ALA A 12 -0.65 -2.89 22.01
CA ALA A 12 -0.32 -4.26 21.67
C ALA A 12 -0.78 -5.32 22.71
N PRO A 13 -0.68 -5.09 24.04
CA PRO A 13 -1.17 -6.06 25.01
C PRO A 13 -2.70 -6.19 25.09
N THR A 14 -3.46 -5.30 24.44
CA THR A 14 -4.93 -5.32 24.47
C THR A 14 -5.50 -6.11 23.30
N ASP A 15 -6.78 -6.53 23.42
CA ASP A 15 -7.53 -7.14 22.30
C ASP A 15 -8.27 -6.10 21.44
N ALA A 16 -7.94 -4.81 21.57
CA ALA A 16 -8.56 -3.76 20.76
C ALA A 16 -8.29 -3.97 19.26
N THR A 17 -9.31 -3.71 18.45
CA THR A 17 -9.16 -3.69 16.99
C THR A 17 -8.30 -2.49 16.57
N ILE A 18 -7.33 -2.73 15.70
CA ILE A 18 -6.41 -1.71 15.20
C ILE A 18 -6.60 -1.55 13.69
N LEU A 19 -6.76 -0.31 13.25
CA LEU A 19 -6.74 0.07 11.84
C LEU A 19 -5.44 0.79 11.51
N ILE A 20 -4.64 0.19 10.63
CA ILE A 20 -3.38 0.74 10.15
C ILE A 20 -3.63 1.39 8.79
N ALA A 21 -3.53 2.70 8.70
CA ALA A 21 -3.60 3.45 7.45
C ALA A 21 -2.20 3.85 6.97
N GLY A 22 -2.02 3.94 5.66
CA GLY A 22 -0.75 4.40 5.07
C GLY A 22 -0.62 3.96 3.62
N GLU A 23 0.25 4.64 2.89
CA GLU A 23 0.52 4.35 1.49
C GLU A 23 1.04 2.93 1.27
N ASN A 24 1.00 2.48 0.01
CA ASN A 24 1.60 1.19 -0.36
C ASN A 24 3.11 1.19 -0.07
N GLY A 25 3.59 0.10 0.52
CA GLY A 25 5.01 -0.07 0.79
C GLY A 25 5.55 0.63 2.04
N THR A 26 4.70 1.24 2.89
CA THR A 26 5.10 1.88 4.16
C THR A 26 5.41 0.91 5.29
N GLY A 27 5.14 -0.39 5.12
CA GLY A 27 5.42 -1.41 6.13
C GLY A 27 4.23 -1.76 7.02
N LYS A 28 2.98 -1.59 6.57
CA LYS A 28 1.77 -1.95 7.33
C LYS A 28 1.76 -3.40 7.81
N ASP A 29 2.20 -4.36 6.98
CA ASP A 29 2.32 -5.78 7.35
C ASP A 29 3.38 -5.99 8.46
N MET A 30 4.54 -5.32 8.35
CA MET A 30 5.57 -5.41 9.39
C MET A 30 5.06 -4.87 10.73
N LEU A 31 4.33 -3.76 10.72
CA LEU A 31 3.73 -3.20 11.93
C LEU A 31 2.67 -4.14 12.53
N ALA A 32 1.83 -4.77 11.70
CA ALA A 32 0.86 -5.75 12.17
C ALA A 32 1.53 -6.96 12.85
N ARG A 33 2.65 -7.45 12.30
CA ARG A 33 3.47 -8.51 12.90
C ARG A 33 4.10 -8.07 14.21
N GLU A 34 4.61 -6.85 14.30
CA GLU A 34 5.17 -6.29 15.53
C GLU A 34 4.10 -6.16 16.63
N ILE A 35 2.91 -5.66 16.28
CA ILE A 35 1.77 -5.59 17.20
C ILE A 35 1.38 -6.98 17.72
N HIS A 36 1.35 -7.99 16.85
CA HIS A 36 1.08 -9.37 17.25
C HIS A 36 2.17 -9.91 18.20
N ALA A 37 3.44 -9.73 17.86
CA ALA A 37 4.57 -10.18 18.64
C ALA A 37 4.65 -9.54 20.06
N LEU A 38 4.13 -8.32 20.20
CA LEU A 38 4.04 -7.61 21.48
C LEU A 38 2.73 -7.89 22.24
N SER A 39 1.84 -8.73 21.71
CA SER A 39 0.52 -8.99 22.27
C SER A 39 0.50 -10.14 23.27
N ALA A 40 -0.61 -10.28 23.99
CA ALA A 40 -0.88 -11.44 24.80
C ALA A 40 -1.04 -12.74 23.98
N ARG A 41 -1.28 -12.64 22.65
CA ARG A 41 -1.45 -13.74 21.71
C ARG A 41 -0.21 -14.00 20.85
N ARG A 42 0.97 -13.54 21.27
CA ARG A 42 2.23 -13.63 20.51
C ARG A 42 2.66 -15.07 20.16
N ASP A 43 2.27 -16.03 21.01
CA ASP A 43 2.60 -17.45 20.83
C ASP A 43 1.53 -18.21 20.03
N GLU A 44 0.42 -17.50 19.65
CA GLU A 44 -0.66 -18.01 18.85
C GLU A 44 -0.49 -17.68 17.36
N SER A 45 -1.40 -18.17 16.52
CA SER A 45 -1.32 -17.93 15.08
C SER A 45 -1.60 -16.48 14.69
N LEU A 46 -0.79 -15.92 13.78
CA LEU A 46 -1.10 -14.72 13.01
C LEU A 46 -1.52 -15.12 11.59
N VAL A 47 -2.80 -15.04 11.31
CA VAL A 47 -3.35 -15.34 9.99
C VAL A 47 -3.50 -14.05 9.21
N SER A 48 -2.76 -13.92 8.09
CA SER A 48 -2.82 -12.74 7.21
C SER A 48 -3.64 -13.04 5.97
N VAL A 49 -4.49 -12.09 5.57
CA VAL A 49 -5.29 -12.14 4.35
C VAL A 49 -5.12 -10.83 3.60
N ASP A 50 -4.56 -10.91 2.39
CA ASP A 50 -4.51 -9.78 1.46
C ASP A 50 -5.80 -9.72 0.64
N MET A 51 -6.63 -8.70 0.94
CA MET A 51 -7.90 -8.48 0.25
C MET A 51 -7.70 -8.01 -1.20
N GLY A 52 -6.52 -7.46 -1.54
CA GLY A 52 -6.20 -7.08 -2.91
C GLY A 52 -5.87 -8.27 -3.83
N ALA A 53 -5.44 -9.39 -3.24
CA ALA A 53 -5.07 -10.60 -3.97
C ALA A 53 -6.25 -11.56 -4.23
N LEU A 54 -7.38 -11.38 -3.56
CA LEU A 54 -8.55 -12.25 -3.70
C LEU A 54 -9.47 -11.78 -4.82
N THR A 55 -9.95 -12.71 -5.64
CA THR A 55 -11.05 -12.42 -6.57
C THR A 55 -12.37 -12.36 -5.80
N GLU A 56 -13.34 -11.58 -6.30
CA GLU A 56 -14.62 -11.36 -5.62
C GLU A 56 -15.36 -12.67 -5.29
N THR A 57 -15.29 -13.65 -6.18
CA THR A 57 -15.91 -14.97 -6.00
C THR A 57 -15.27 -15.83 -4.91
N LEU A 58 -14.00 -15.55 -4.56
CA LEU A 58 -13.26 -16.31 -3.55
C LEU A 58 -13.31 -15.66 -2.16
N PHE A 59 -13.60 -14.36 -2.05
CA PHE A 59 -13.63 -13.65 -0.77
C PHE A 59 -14.45 -14.36 0.29
N GLU A 60 -15.67 -14.71 -0.07
CA GLU A 60 -16.62 -15.28 0.88
C GLU A 60 -16.16 -16.64 1.39
N SER A 61 -15.74 -17.50 0.47
CA SER A 61 -15.24 -18.84 0.80
C SER A 61 -13.93 -18.82 1.59
N GLU A 62 -12.99 -17.93 1.24
CA GLU A 62 -11.72 -17.80 1.96
C GLU A 62 -11.92 -17.25 3.38
N LEU A 63 -12.71 -16.20 3.55
CA LEU A 63 -12.91 -15.58 4.84
C LEU A 63 -13.76 -16.43 5.79
N PHE A 64 -14.91 -16.88 5.30
CA PHE A 64 -15.94 -17.50 6.14
C PHE A 64 -15.99 -19.03 6.04
N GLY A 65 -15.27 -19.62 5.06
CA GLY A 65 -15.30 -21.06 4.81
C GLY A 65 -16.56 -21.50 4.04
N HIS A 66 -16.61 -22.75 3.66
CA HIS A 66 -17.74 -23.35 2.98
C HIS A 66 -17.95 -24.80 3.39
N VAL A 67 -19.18 -25.30 3.22
CA VAL A 67 -19.49 -26.72 3.31
C VAL A 67 -19.53 -27.33 1.91
N LYS A 68 -19.34 -28.64 1.83
CA LYS A 68 -19.46 -29.41 0.59
C LYS A 68 -20.81 -29.13 -0.10
N GLY A 69 -20.74 -28.82 -1.40
CA GLY A 69 -21.91 -28.50 -2.21
C GLY A 69 -22.41 -27.06 -2.11
N ALA A 70 -21.73 -26.18 -1.39
CA ALA A 70 -22.10 -24.76 -1.29
C ALA A 70 -22.06 -24.02 -2.64
N PHE A 71 -21.20 -24.47 -3.56
CA PHE A 71 -21.08 -24.00 -4.95
C PHE A 71 -20.50 -25.12 -5.82
N THR A 72 -20.49 -24.95 -7.14
CA THR A 72 -20.16 -26.00 -8.13
C THR A 72 -18.85 -26.75 -7.84
N ASP A 73 -17.81 -26.04 -7.34
CA ASP A 73 -16.49 -26.61 -7.05
C ASP A 73 -16.24 -26.92 -5.57
N ALA A 74 -17.24 -26.77 -4.70
CA ALA A 74 -17.14 -27.11 -3.28
C ALA A 74 -17.17 -28.63 -3.04
N ARG A 75 -16.08 -29.32 -3.31
CA ARG A 75 -15.94 -30.79 -3.20
C ARG A 75 -15.84 -31.30 -1.77
N SER A 76 -15.40 -30.48 -0.82
CA SER A 76 -15.22 -30.80 0.60
C SER A 76 -15.53 -29.59 1.46
N ASP A 77 -15.75 -29.81 2.75
CA ASP A 77 -15.80 -28.72 3.73
C ASP A 77 -14.44 -28.05 3.85
N ARG A 78 -14.44 -26.72 3.99
CA ARG A 78 -13.25 -25.94 4.21
C ARG A 78 -13.47 -24.86 5.26
N ALA A 79 -12.62 -24.84 6.29
CA ALA A 79 -12.62 -23.78 7.29
C ALA A 79 -12.17 -22.46 6.69
N GLY A 80 -12.84 -21.36 7.05
CA GLY A 80 -12.47 -20.02 6.67
C GLY A 80 -11.35 -19.44 7.52
N LYS A 81 -10.78 -18.29 7.08
CA LYS A 81 -9.70 -17.62 7.81
C LYS A 81 -10.12 -17.19 9.22
N PHE A 82 -11.37 -16.87 9.46
CA PHE A 82 -11.89 -16.57 10.80
C PHE A 82 -11.79 -17.78 11.74
N GLU A 83 -12.11 -18.96 11.26
CA GLU A 83 -11.97 -20.18 12.05
C GLU A 83 -10.51 -20.54 12.29
N VAL A 84 -9.66 -20.44 11.25
CA VAL A 84 -8.22 -20.73 11.32
C VAL A 84 -7.49 -19.78 12.27
N ALA A 85 -7.93 -18.53 12.35
CA ALA A 85 -7.35 -17.51 13.22
C ALA A 85 -7.88 -17.56 14.67
N SER A 86 -8.82 -18.47 14.97
CA SER A 86 -9.44 -18.54 16.31
C SER A 86 -8.40 -18.88 17.38
N GLY A 87 -8.41 -18.14 18.48
CA GLY A 87 -7.39 -18.13 19.54
C GLY A 87 -6.26 -17.12 19.28
N GLY A 88 -5.99 -16.75 18.01
CA GLY A 88 -4.90 -15.91 17.59
C GLY A 88 -5.30 -14.52 17.08
N THR A 89 -4.59 -14.05 16.07
CA THR A 89 -4.77 -12.74 15.43
C THR A 89 -5.11 -12.92 13.95
N LEU A 90 -6.16 -12.23 13.48
CA LEU A 90 -6.48 -12.10 12.07
C LEU A 90 -6.04 -10.73 11.57
N PHE A 91 -5.16 -10.70 10.57
CA PHE A 91 -4.73 -9.49 9.89
C PHE A 91 -5.38 -9.42 8.50
N LEU A 92 -6.21 -8.39 8.29
CA LEU A 92 -6.87 -8.10 7.02
C LEU A 92 -6.16 -6.94 6.34
N ASP A 93 -5.28 -7.25 5.38
CA ASP A 93 -4.60 -6.22 4.59
C ASP A 93 -5.49 -5.74 3.44
N GLU A 94 -5.41 -4.45 3.14
CA GLU A 94 -6.19 -3.76 2.11
C GLU A 94 -7.72 -3.92 2.29
N ILE A 95 -8.21 -3.74 3.54
CA ILE A 95 -9.64 -3.88 3.90
C ILE A 95 -10.58 -3.01 3.06
N GLY A 96 -10.09 -1.88 2.52
CA GLY A 96 -10.85 -1.04 1.58
C GLY A 96 -11.20 -1.71 0.26
N ASN A 97 -10.62 -2.87 -0.06
CA ASN A 97 -10.96 -3.67 -1.25
C ASN A 97 -12.11 -4.67 -1.00
N LEU A 98 -12.59 -4.80 0.25
CA LEU A 98 -13.68 -5.72 0.56
C LEU A 98 -14.97 -5.29 -0.17
N PRO A 99 -15.59 -6.16 -0.99
CA PRO A 99 -16.85 -5.86 -1.67
C PRO A 99 -17.95 -5.42 -0.70
N TYR A 100 -18.72 -4.42 -1.09
CA TYR A 100 -19.73 -3.78 -0.23
C TYR A 100 -20.72 -4.79 0.38
N HIS A 101 -21.16 -5.79 -0.39
CA HIS A 101 -22.11 -6.82 0.08
C HIS A 101 -21.51 -7.73 1.16
N LEU A 102 -20.18 -7.90 1.21
CA LEU A 102 -19.51 -8.71 2.24
C LEU A 102 -19.18 -7.93 3.51
N GLN A 103 -19.23 -6.59 3.46
CA GLN A 103 -18.95 -5.76 4.63
C GLN A 103 -19.96 -5.98 5.76
N SER A 104 -21.24 -6.23 5.43
CA SER A 104 -22.27 -6.58 6.42
C SER A 104 -21.99 -7.93 7.09
N LYS A 105 -21.51 -8.92 6.32
CA LYS A 105 -21.16 -10.24 6.85
C LYS A 105 -19.93 -10.16 7.76
N LEU A 106 -18.92 -9.38 7.36
CA LEU A 106 -17.75 -9.09 8.20
C LEU A 106 -18.17 -8.44 9.52
N LEU A 107 -19.01 -7.41 9.47
CA LEU A 107 -19.53 -6.74 10.66
C LEU A 107 -20.23 -7.70 11.61
N SER A 108 -21.10 -8.58 11.07
CA SER A 108 -21.79 -9.58 11.87
C SER A 108 -20.82 -10.50 12.62
N VAL A 109 -19.77 -10.99 11.96
CA VAL A 109 -18.76 -11.85 12.59
C VAL A 109 -18.02 -11.11 13.71
N ILE A 110 -17.61 -9.84 13.48
CA ILE A 110 -16.92 -9.04 14.49
C ILE A 110 -17.82 -8.76 15.72
N GLN A 111 -19.12 -8.61 15.51
CA GLN A 111 -20.09 -8.31 16.58
C GLN A 111 -20.52 -9.56 17.35
N SER A 112 -20.90 -10.62 16.64
CA SER A 112 -21.41 -11.84 17.25
C SER A 112 -20.34 -12.81 17.74
N ARG A 113 -19.07 -12.62 17.29
CA ARG A 113 -17.97 -13.56 17.48
C ARG A 113 -18.31 -14.99 17.00
N THR A 114 -19.12 -15.07 15.95
CA THR A 114 -19.46 -16.33 15.30
C THR A 114 -19.35 -16.20 13.79
N VAL A 115 -18.88 -17.23 13.12
CA VAL A 115 -18.84 -17.32 11.66
C VAL A 115 -19.79 -18.41 11.18
N THR A 116 -20.46 -18.15 10.05
CA THR A 116 -21.28 -19.14 9.39
C THR A 116 -20.69 -19.44 8.02
N ARG A 117 -20.35 -20.71 7.76
CA ARG A 117 -19.79 -21.14 6.47
C ARG A 117 -20.81 -20.97 5.34
N VAL A 118 -20.31 -20.69 4.15
CA VAL A 118 -21.14 -20.65 2.94
C VAL A 118 -21.84 -21.99 2.74
N GLY A 119 -23.15 -21.96 2.53
CA GLY A 119 -23.99 -23.18 2.41
C GLY A 119 -24.39 -23.82 3.72
N SER A 120 -24.04 -23.24 4.88
CA SER A 120 -24.44 -23.71 6.21
C SER A 120 -25.28 -22.66 6.94
N ASN A 121 -26.11 -23.14 7.90
CA ASN A 121 -26.79 -22.26 8.85
C ASN A 121 -26.25 -22.42 10.28
N THR A 122 -25.22 -23.22 10.48
CA THR A 122 -24.65 -23.48 11.80
C THR A 122 -23.59 -22.44 12.13
N PRO A 123 -23.78 -21.60 13.18
CA PRO A 123 -22.75 -20.65 13.60
C PRO A 123 -21.62 -21.39 14.34
N VAL A 124 -20.39 -21.02 14.01
CA VAL A 124 -19.17 -21.52 14.66
C VAL A 124 -18.57 -20.36 15.48
N PRO A 125 -18.37 -20.51 16.79
CA PRO A 125 -17.77 -19.48 17.63
C PRO A 125 -16.30 -19.25 17.24
N VAL A 126 -15.87 -17.99 17.22
CA VAL A 126 -14.49 -17.59 16.92
C VAL A 126 -14.03 -16.54 17.93
N ASP A 127 -12.82 -16.72 18.46
CA ASP A 127 -12.17 -15.73 19.31
C ASP A 127 -10.92 -15.21 18.63
N ILE A 128 -11.03 -14.05 18.00
CA ILE A 128 -9.94 -13.44 17.25
C ILE A 128 -9.61 -12.05 17.76
N ARG A 129 -8.33 -11.70 17.72
CA ARG A 129 -7.87 -10.33 17.69
C ARG A 129 -7.81 -9.84 16.25
N LEU A 130 -8.44 -8.71 15.94
CA LEU A 130 -8.50 -8.18 14.57
C LEU A 130 -7.54 -7.00 14.39
N ILE A 131 -6.70 -7.07 13.36
CA ILE A 131 -5.91 -5.95 12.86
C ILE A 131 -6.28 -5.76 11.40
N CYS A 132 -6.61 -4.53 11.00
CA CYS A 132 -6.92 -4.17 9.62
C CYS A 132 -5.87 -3.19 9.09
N ALA A 133 -5.58 -3.26 7.78
CA ALA A 133 -4.75 -2.27 7.11
C ALA A 133 -5.38 -1.78 5.81
N THR A 134 -5.07 -0.56 5.41
CA THR A 134 -5.54 0.00 4.14
C THR A 134 -4.63 1.14 3.65
N ASN A 135 -4.55 1.29 2.34
CA ASN A 135 -3.99 2.47 1.68
C ASN A 135 -5.08 3.45 1.23
N ARG A 136 -6.36 3.08 1.35
CA ARG A 136 -7.50 3.91 0.92
C ARG A 136 -7.98 4.83 2.04
N ASN A 137 -8.57 5.96 1.65
CA ASN A 137 -9.24 6.87 2.57
C ASN A 137 -10.64 6.31 2.90
N LEU A 138 -10.76 5.53 3.98
CA LEU A 138 -12.05 4.95 4.38
C LEU A 138 -13.12 6.00 4.69
N PRO A 139 -12.83 7.13 5.35
CA PRO A 139 -13.79 8.23 5.51
C PRO A 139 -14.39 8.72 4.18
N GLU A 140 -13.59 8.91 3.14
CA GLU A 140 -14.09 9.27 1.80
C GLU A 140 -14.94 8.14 1.19
N MET A 141 -14.55 6.89 1.39
CA MET A 141 -15.32 5.74 0.93
C MET A 141 -16.67 5.62 1.66
N VAL A 142 -16.75 5.98 2.94
CA VAL A 142 -18.01 6.07 3.69
C VAL A 142 -18.87 7.20 3.11
N ALA A 143 -18.31 8.38 2.90
CA ALA A 143 -19.03 9.51 2.32
C ALA A 143 -19.58 9.23 0.91
N SER A 144 -18.85 8.45 0.11
CA SER A 144 -19.28 8.00 -1.23
C SER A 144 -20.20 6.78 -1.23
N GLY A 145 -20.50 6.19 -0.08
CA GLY A 145 -21.33 4.99 0.06
C GLY A 145 -20.66 3.69 -0.41
N SER A 146 -19.35 3.68 -0.66
CA SER A 146 -18.60 2.48 -1.07
C SER A 146 -18.06 1.67 0.10
N PHE A 147 -18.08 2.23 1.31
CA PHE A 147 -17.76 1.53 2.56
C PHE A 147 -18.83 1.83 3.63
N ARG A 148 -19.23 0.82 4.41
CA ARG A 148 -20.27 0.97 5.43
C ARG A 148 -19.73 1.73 6.63
N GLU A 149 -20.49 2.69 7.10
CA GLU A 149 -20.15 3.53 8.26
C GLU A 149 -20.09 2.70 9.56
N ASP A 150 -21.03 1.75 9.75
CA ASP A 150 -21.08 0.89 10.93
C ASP A 150 -19.84 -0.03 11.03
N LEU A 151 -19.39 -0.58 9.90
CA LEU A 151 -18.16 -1.36 9.85
C LEU A 151 -16.94 -0.48 10.12
N PHE A 152 -16.88 0.72 9.53
CA PHE A 152 -15.77 1.65 9.75
C PHE A 152 -15.57 1.94 11.23
N TYR A 153 -16.63 2.33 11.96
CA TYR A 153 -16.51 2.58 13.40
C TYR A 153 -16.12 1.33 14.20
N ARG A 154 -16.52 0.15 13.75
CA ARG A 154 -16.17 -1.10 14.45
C ARG A 154 -14.73 -1.50 14.30
N ILE A 155 -14.12 -1.26 13.13
CA ILE A 155 -12.71 -1.60 12.88
C ILE A 155 -11.75 -0.47 13.26
N ASN A 156 -12.23 0.76 13.41
CA ASN A 156 -11.44 1.96 13.71
C ASN A 156 -11.42 2.30 15.21
N THR A 157 -11.28 1.27 16.08
CA THR A 157 -11.19 1.50 17.53
C THR A 157 -9.89 2.21 17.90
N ILE A 158 -8.77 1.75 17.36
CA ILE A 158 -7.46 2.40 17.45
C ILE A 158 -6.98 2.66 16.03
N HIS A 159 -6.77 3.93 15.70
CA HIS A 159 -6.26 4.37 14.40
C HIS A 159 -4.75 4.63 14.47
N VAL A 160 -4.03 4.02 13.56
CA VAL A 160 -2.58 4.18 13.42
C VAL A 160 -2.27 4.57 11.99
N THR A 161 -1.62 5.70 11.77
CA THR A 161 -1.19 6.14 10.45
C THR A 161 0.33 5.97 10.32
N LEU A 162 0.76 5.20 9.30
CA LEU A 162 2.15 5.12 8.89
C LEU A 162 2.45 6.23 7.89
N PRO A 163 3.36 7.15 8.22
CA PRO A 163 3.75 8.20 7.29
C PRO A 163 4.54 7.62 6.11
N PRO A 164 4.51 8.26 4.94
CA PRO A 164 5.33 7.88 3.80
C PRO A 164 6.81 8.14 4.08
N LEU A 165 7.68 7.37 3.41
CA LEU A 165 9.13 7.42 3.64
C LEU A 165 9.74 8.80 3.35
N ARG A 166 9.18 9.55 2.41
CA ARG A 166 9.61 10.93 2.08
C ARG A 166 9.44 11.93 3.23
N ASP A 167 8.55 11.65 4.19
CA ASP A 167 8.36 12.49 5.39
C ASP A 167 9.38 12.16 6.50
N HIS A 168 10.20 11.12 6.30
CA HIS A 168 11.24 10.65 7.22
C HIS A 168 12.54 10.35 6.48
N PRO A 169 13.17 11.34 5.83
CA PRO A 169 14.38 11.14 5.01
C PRO A 169 15.56 10.60 5.83
N GLU A 170 15.58 10.84 7.13
CA GLU A 170 16.57 10.29 8.07
C GLU A 170 16.56 8.76 8.16
N ASP A 171 15.44 8.11 7.84
CA ASP A 171 15.31 6.66 7.89
C ASP A 171 15.76 5.98 6.57
N ILE A 172 15.91 6.73 5.46
CA ILE A 172 16.22 6.18 4.14
C ILE A 172 17.58 5.48 4.13
N LEU A 173 18.62 6.15 4.57
CA LEU A 173 19.98 5.58 4.52
C LEU A 173 20.14 4.38 5.48
N PRO A 174 19.69 4.44 6.75
CA PRO A 174 19.72 3.27 7.63
C PRO A 174 18.96 2.06 7.08
N LEU A 175 17.81 2.28 6.44
CA LEU A 175 17.06 1.20 5.79
C LEU A 175 17.81 0.65 4.58
N ALA A 176 18.39 1.51 3.74
CA ALA A 176 19.18 1.09 2.59
C ALA A 176 20.41 0.26 2.99
N GLU A 177 21.13 0.66 4.04
CA GLU A 177 22.28 -0.08 4.58
C GLU A 177 21.87 -1.44 5.14
N ARG A 178 20.73 -1.50 5.84
CA ARG A 178 20.16 -2.77 6.30
C ARG A 178 19.83 -3.70 5.14
N PHE A 179 19.19 -3.19 4.08
CA PHE A 179 18.88 -3.98 2.89
C PHE A 179 20.15 -4.38 2.15
N LEU A 180 21.15 -3.50 2.02
CA LEU A 180 22.46 -3.83 1.46
C LEU A 180 23.05 -5.03 2.18
N SER A 181 23.16 -4.99 3.51
CA SER A 181 23.73 -6.09 4.32
C SER A 181 22.97 -7.40 4.08
N GLN A 182 21.64 -7.34 4.07
CA GLN A 182 20.78 -8.49 3.84
C GLN A 182 21.00 -9.11 2.45
N TYR A 183 21.01 -8.28 1.40
CA TYR A 183 21.13 -8.76 0.02
C TYR A 183 22.57 -9.12 -0.36
N ALA A 184 23.58 -8.43 0.17
CA ALA A 184 24.98 -8.81 -0.01
C ALA A 184 25.22 -10.22 0.55
N ALA A 185 24.73 -10.51 1.75
CA ALA A 185 24.79 -11.85 2.34
C ALA A 185 24.03 -12.90 1.50
N ARG A 186 22.80 -12.56 1.05
CA ARG A 186 21.93 -13.47 0.27
C ARG A 186 22.56 -13.85 -1.08
N TYR A 187 23.21 -12.91 -1.76
CA TYR A 187 23.79 -13.12 -3.09
C TYR A 187 25.29 -13.40 -3.08
N GLY A 188 25.90 -13.54 -1.88
CA GLY A 188 27.34 -13.82 -1.76
C GLY A 188 28.24 -12.70 -2.32
N LYS A 189 27.80 -11.46 -2.24
CA LYS A 189 28.54 -10.27 -2.72
C LYS A 189 29.32 -9.63 -1.58
N ASN A 190 30.55 -9.19 -1.86
CA ASN A 190 31.39 -8.48 -0.91
C ASN A 190 31.17 -6.96 -0.97
N ILE A 191 29.91 -6.53 -0.93
CA ILE A 191 29.55 -5.11 -0.96
C ILE A 191 29.31 -4.66 0.48
N THR A 192 30.10 -3.72 0.96
CA THR A 192 30.15 -3.33 2.38
C THR A 192 29.53 -1.95 2.67
N ALA A 193 29.37 -1.09 1.67
CA ALA A 193 28.91 0.28 1.89
C ALA A 193 28.19 0.87 0.67
N ILE A 194 27.43 1.93 0.94
CA ILE A 194 26.85 2.82 -0.07
C ILE A 194 27.77 4.05 -0.16
N ASP A 195 28.15 4.44 -1.38
CA ASP A 195 28.97 5.64 -1.59
C ASP A 195 28.21 6.93 -1.22
N ARG A 196 28.94 7.98 -0.84
CA ARG A 196 28.34 9.26 -0.43
C ARG A 196 27.42 9.87 -1.48
N ILE A 197 27.83 9.84 -2.75
CA ILE A 197 27.01 10.39 -3.85
C ILE A 197 25.74 9.55 -4.03
N ALA A 198 25.85 8.22 -3.88
CA ALA A 198 24.69 7.32 -3.89
C ALA A 198 23.75 7.60 -2.71
N ALA A 199 24.27 7.81 -1.51
CA ALA A 199 23.49 8.16 -0.33
C ALA A 199 22.73 9.48 -0.49
N GLU A 200 23.39 10.51 -1.04
CA GLU A 200 22.77 11.80 -1.38
C GLU A 200 21.62 11.62 -2.40
N LYS A 201 21.85 10.80 -3.44
CA LYS A 201 20.83 10.46 -4.45
C LYS A 201 19.63 9.76 -3.86
N LEU A 202 19.84 8.78 -2.96
CA LEU A 202 18.78 8.07 -2.29
C LEU A 202 17.98 9.01 -1.38
N GLY A 203 18.65 9.88 -0.63
CA GLY A 203 18.01 10.86 0.26
C GLY A 203 17.17 11.91 -0.46
N ALA A 204 17.54 12.27 -1.70
CA ALA A 204 16.83 13.25 -2.51
C ALA A 204 15.63 12.67 -3.29
N TYR A 205 15.52 11.34 -3.40
CA TYR A 205 14.45 10.71 -4.16
C TYR A 205 13.15 10.58 -3.33
N PRO A 206 11.96 10.86 -3.89
CA PRO A 206 10.72 10.96 -3.12
C PRO A 206 10.09 9.62 -2.69
N TRP A 207 10.58 8.47 -3.18
CA TRP A 207 10.15 7.13 -2.77
C TRP A 207 8.63 6.94 -2.76
N TYR A 208 7.97 7.15 -3.89
CA TYR A 208 6.51 6.99 -4.01
C TYR A 208 6.02 5.58 -3.67
N GLY A 209 6.83 4.54 -3.91
CA GLY A 209 6.59 3.17 -3.47
C GLY A 209 7.14 2.86 -2.07
N ASN A 210 7.59 3.90 -1.33
CA ASN A 210 8.04 3.83 0.05
C ASN A 210 9.17 2.80 0.29
N ILE A 211 9.12 2.08 1.40
CA ILE A 211 10.14 1.10 1.80
C ILE A 211 10.24 -0.06 0.78
N ARG A 212 9.11 -0.44 0.14
CA ARG A 212 9.13 -1.51 -0.87
C ARG A 212 9.93 -1.09 -2.12
N GLU A 213 9.79 0.14 -2.57
CA GLU A 213 10.57 0.68 -3.69
C GLU A 213 12.06 0.80 -3.34
N LEU A 214 12.38 1.32 -2.15
CA LEU A 214 13.75 1.41 -1.65
C LEU A 214 14.40 0.01 -1.58
N GLN A 215 13.68 -0.96 -1.05
CA GLN A 215 14.13 -2.34 -0.94
C GLN A 215 14.47 -2.94 -2.31
N HIS A 216 13.58 -2.79 -3.30
CA HIS A 216 13.82 -3.27 -4.67
C HIS A 216 14.97 -2.53 -5.35
N ALA A 217 15.10 -1.22 -5.12
CA ALA A 217 16.20 -0.43 -5.69
C ALA A 217 17.56 -0.90 -5.15
N VAL A 218 17.66 -1.14 -3.85
CA VAL A 218 18.89 -1.67 -3.22
C VAL A 218 19.16 -3.10 -3.68
N GLU A 219 18.16 -3.98 -3.72
CA GLU A 219 18.33 -5.36 -4.21
C GLU A 219 18.88 -5.37 -5.64
N LYS A 220 18.29 -4.58 -6.53
CA LYS A 220 18.74 -4.46 -7.92
C LYS A 220 20.18 -3.92 -7.99
N ALA A 221 20.51 -2.89 -7.22
CA ALA A 221 21.84 -2.32 -7.17
C ALA A 221 22.88 -3.37 -6.69
N VAL A 222 22.56 -4.15 -5.66
CA VAL A 222 23.43 -5.24 -5.17
C VAL A 222 23.65 -6.30 -6.24
N ILE A 223 22.60 -6.73 -6.95
CA ILE A 223 22.73 -7.75 -8.01
C ILE A 223 23.65 -7.26 -9.14
N LEU A 224 23.52 -6.02 -9.56
CA LEU A 224 24.23 -5.46 -10.73
C LEU A 224 25.63 -4.92 -10.37
N CYS A 225 25.92 -4.61 -9.12
CA CYS A 225 27.20 -4.08 -8.69
C CYS A 225 28.31 -5.12 -8.85
N GLU A 226 29.43 -4.70 -9.47
CA GLU A 226 30.65 -5.50 -9.62
C GLU A 226 31.74 -5.11 -8.60
N GLY A 227 31.56 -3.98 -7.91
CA GLY A 227 32.49 -3.43 -6.94
C GLY A 227 32.20 -3.79 -5.49
N GLU A 228 32.98 -3.22 -4.57
CA GLU A 228 32.80 -3.41 -3.11
C GLU A 228 31.89 -2.34 -2.48
N ARG A 229 31.43 -1.35 -3.25
CA ARG A 229 30.55 -0.26 -2.80
C ARG A 229 29.50 0.04 -3.86
N LEU A 230 28.25 0.28 -3.42
CA LEU A 230 27.19 0.76 -4.30
C LEU A 230 27.43 2.23 -4.66
N GLN A 231 27.48 2.51 -5.93
CA GLN A 231 27.65 3.84 -6.49
C GLN A 231 26.32 4.43 -6.97
N ALA A 232 26.28 5.75 -7.22
CA ALA A 232 25.09 6.42 -7.73
C ALA A 232 24.60 5.86 -9.08
N ALA A 233 25.51 5.31 -9.91
CA ALA A 233 25.18 4.69 -11.19
C ALA A 233 24.43 3.35 -11.03
N ASP A 234 24.64 2.62 -9.91
CA ASP A 234 23.98 1.35 -9.65
C ASP A 234 22.48 1.52 -9.34
N PHE A 235 22.08 2.72 -8.93
CA PHE A 235 20.69 3.05 -8.62
C PHE A 235 20.00 3.66 -9.84
N VAL A 236 19.28 2.85 -10.60
CA VAL A 236 18.39 3.30 -11.68
C VAL A 236 17.03 3.65 -11.06
N LEU A 237 16.90 4.90 -10.60
CA LEU A 237 15.66 5.43 -10.04
C LEU A 237 14.79 5.99 -11.18
N ALA A 238 13.52 5.61 -11.22
CA ALA A 238 12.61 6.12 -12.23
C ALA A 238 12.38 7.62 -12.03
N GLN A 239 12.79 8.44 -12.98
CA GLN A 239 12.29 9.81 -13.05
C GLN A 239 10.79 9.70 -13.40
N ARG A 240 9.93 9.75 -12.40
CA ARG A 240 8.55 10.12 -12.69
C ARG A 240 8.58 11.59 -13.08
N ASP A 241 8.34 11.86 -14.34
CA ASP A 241 7.96 13.22 -14.74
C ASP A 241 6.86 13.66 -13.75
N GLU A 242 7.07 14.76 -13.06
CA GLU A 242 6.14 15.37 -12.08
C GLU A 242 4.80 15.78 -12.69
N THR A 243 4.45 15.25 -13.82
CA THR A 243 3.37 15.63 -14.72
C THR A 243 2.09 14.83 -14.61
N VAL A 244 2.03 13.85 -13.71
CA VAL A 244 0.77 13.25 -13.29
C VAL A 244 0.52 13.62 -11.85
N MET A 245 -0.01 14.81 -11.62
CA MET A 245 -0.56 15.23 -10.33
C MET A 245 -1.75 14.30 -10.00
N PRO A 246 -1.69 13.45 -8.97
CA PRO A 246 -2.90 12.82 -8.46
C PRO A 246 -3.61 13.86 -7.58
N GLY A 247 -4.75 14.34 -8.04
CA GLY A 247 -5.73 14.93 -7.14
C GLY A 247 -6.00 16.44 -7.20
N GLY A 248 -5.55 17.17 -8.22
CA GLY A 248 -6.16 18.46 -8.55
C GLY A 248 -7.19 18.27 -9.67
N VAL A 249 -8.37 18.84 -9.54
CA VAL A 249 -9.31 18.96 -10.68
C VAL A 249 -8.68 19.90 -11.68
N THR A 250 -7.82 19.36 -12.55
CA THR A 250 -7.20 20.12 -13.64
C THR A 250 -8.20 20.14 -14.77
N THR A 251 -8.70 21.30 -15.11
CA THR A 251 -9.59 21.45 -16.27
C THR A 251 -8.82 21.04 -17.56
N LEU A 252 -9.55 20.63 -18.60
CA LEU A 252 -8.96 20.36 -19.92
C LEU A 252 -8.15 21.57 -20.41
N GLU A 253 -8.55 22.79 -20.08
CA GLU A 253 -7.87 24.02 -20.45
C GLU A 253 -6.52 24.19 -19.73
N GLU A 254 -6.44 23.85 -18.45
CA GLU A 254 -5.19 23.88 -17.68
C GLU A 254 -4.20 22.82 -18.16
N MET A 255 -4.67 21.60 -18.44
CA MET A 255 -3.85 20.55 -19.04
C MET A 255 -3.30 20.95 -20.40
N GLU A 256 -4.14 21.53 -21.25
CA GLU A 256 -3.75 21.98 -22.57
C GLU A 256 -2.74 23.13 -22.50
N SER A 257 -2.96 24.11 -21.64
CA SER A 257 -2.03 25.22 -21.38
C SER A 257 -0.66 24.72 -20.92
N SER A 258 -0.63 23.76 -20.00
CA SER A 258 0.62 23.19 -19.48
C SER A 258 1.40 22.41 -20.54
N LEU A 259 0.71 21.63 -21.38
CA LEU A 259 1.32 20.90 -22.50
C LEU A 259 1.92 21.85 -23.55
N ILE A 260 1.21 22.94 -23.88
CA ILE A 260 1.73 23.95 -24.84
C ILE A 260 2.96 24.64 -24.26
N ARG A 261 2.94 25.07 -23.00
CA ARG A 261 4.08 25.73 -22.34
C ARG A 261 5.32 24.84 -22.36
N ARG A 262 5.19 23.56 -22.02
CA ARG A 262 6.28 22.60 -22.08
C ARG A 262 6.87 22.43 -23.47
N ALA A 263 6.01 22.20 -24.44
CA ALA A 263 6.46 22.04 -25.83
C ALA A 263 7.18 23.31 -26.32
N MET A 264 6.76 24.51 -25.87
CA MET A 264 7.45 25.75 -26.18
C MET A 264 8.82 25.83 -25.52
N ASP A 265 8.96 25.42 -24.26
CA ASP A 265 10.25 25.39 -23.55
C ASP A 265 11.20 24.39 -24.18
N GLN A 266 10.75 23.18 -24.51
CA GLN A 266 11.56 22.15 -25.17
C GLN A 266 12.10 22.58 -26.54
N HIS A 267 11.28 23.27 -27.31
CA HIS A 267 11.65 23.74 -28.66
C HIS A 267 12.10 25.20 -28.71
N LYS A 268 12.42 25.80 -27.54
CA LYS A 268 12.92 27.19 -27.44
C LYS A 268 12.06 28.19 -28.22
N GLY A 269 10.74 28.03 -28.18
CA GLY A 269 9.79 28.91 -28.86
C GLY A 269 9.58 28.65 -30.35
N ASN A 270 10.15 27.58 -30.94
CA ASN A 270 9.94 27.25 -32.35
C ASN A 270 8.53 26.68 -32.58
N LEU A 271 7.57 27.56 -32.91
CA LEU A 271 6.15 27.24 -33.08
C LEU A 271 5.86 26.14 -34.12
N SER A 272 6.70 25.97 -35.12
CA SER A 272 6.50 24.92 -36.13
C SER A 272 6.81 23.53 -35.55
N GLN A 273 7.87 23.41 -34.76
CA GLN A 273 8.21 22.13 -34.08
C GLN A 273 7.24 21.82 -32.96
N VAL A 274 6.80 22.85 -32.19
CA VAL A 274 5.77 22.72 -31.14
C VAL A 274 4.46 22.21 -31.73
N ALA A 275 4.01 22.76 -32.86
CA ALA A 275 2.77 22.32 -33.53
C ALA A 275 2.85 20.86 -33.99
N VAL A 276 3.99 20.44 -34.55
CA VAL A 276 4.23 19.04 -34.96
C VAL A 276 4.21 18.11 -33.74
N GLN A 277 4.90 18.47 -32.65
CA GLN A 277 4.94 17.66 -31.44
C GLN A 277 3.55 17.49 -30.81
N LEU A 278 2.73 18.53 -30.81
CA LEU A 278 1.38 18.51 -30.25
C LEU A 278 0.32 17.97 -31.22
N GLY A 279 0.69 17.59 -32.43
CA GLY A 279 -0.24 17.06 -33.45
C GLY A 279 -1.31 18.06 -33.91
N ILE A 280 -1.03 19.36 -33.83
CA ILE A 280 -1.97 20.44 -34.22
C ILE A 280 -1.38 21.33 -35.28
N THR A 281 -2.24 22.10 -35.97
CA THR A 281 -1.77 23.08 -36.94
C THR A 281 -1.13 24.28 -36.25
N ARG A 282 -0.16 24.94 -36.92
CA ARG A 282 0.48 26.15 -36.41
C ARG A 282 -0.53 27.26 -36.10
N GLN A 283 -1.61 27.35 -36.91
CA GLN A 283 -2.69 28.32 -36.69
C GLN A 283 -3.49 28.00 -35.41
N THR A 284 -3.79 26.73 -35.18
CA THR A 284 -4.46 26.27 -33.95
C THR A 284 -3.61 26.56 -32.71
N LEU A 285 -2.29 26.30 -32.81
CA LEU A 285 -1.34 26.60 -31.75
C LEU A 285 -1.33 28.11 -31.42
N TYR A 286 -1.28 28.97 -32.45
CA TYR A 286 -1.29 30.43 -32.27
C TYR A 286 -2.55 30.92 -31.55
N ASN A 287 -3.71 30.39 -31.94
CA ASN A 287 -4.99 30.72 -31.29
C ASN A 287 -5.01 30.28 -29.81
N LYS A 288 -4.42 29.12 -29.49
CA LYS A 288 -4.33 28.61 -28.12
C LYS A 288 -3.34 29.38 -27.26
N ILE A 289 -2.16 29.76 -27.79
CA ILE A 289 -1.21 30.65 -27.13
C ILE A 289 -1.90 31.99 -26.77
N LYS A 290 -2.65 32.58 -27.70
CA LYS A 290 -3.39 33.81 -27.45
C LYS A 290 -4.52 33.62 -26.40
N LYS A 291 -5.21 32.48 -26.45
CA LYS A 291 -6.29 32.14 -25.50
C LYS A 291 -5.76 32.00 -24.07
N TYR A 292 -4.60 31.35 -23.91
CA TYR A 292 -4.02 31.04 -22.59
C TYR A 292 -2.97 32.04 -22.11
N ASN A 293 -2.69 33.08 -22.89
CA ASN A 293 -1.73 34.13 -22.58
C ASN A 293 -0.31 33.60 -22.29
N LEU A 294 0.14 32.68 -23.15
CA LEU A 294 1.44 31.96 -23.06
C LEU A 294 2.53 32.69 -23.87
#